data_52b640e0625adbf426930efb846b05b4
#
_entry.id   52b640e0625adbf426930efb846b05b4
#
_cell.length_a   1.000
_cell.length_b   1.000
_cell.length_c   1.000
_cell.angle_alpha   90.00
_cell.angle_beta   90.00
_cell.angle_gamma   90.00
#
_symmetry.space_group_name_H-M   'P 1'
#
loop_
_entity.id
_entity.type
_entity.pdbx_description
1 polymer ?
#
loop_
_entity_poly.entity_id
_entity_poly.type
_entity_poly.pdbx_seq_one_letter_code
_entity_poly.pdbx_strand_id
1 'polypeptide(L)'
;MLDTTTGEVLEVTLKHEGDNVREFYSALPRPVRVGIEATGSMQWFVNLMEELGMECLVGHPAQIRAAEPRKQKHDRRDADLILKLLMENRFPAIWLPSKELQDLRSLLRHRHQWVRMRTRIQNALQSIALANGLRRGPALWSHDGQSRIASLSLAPHTAYRRSELQAMYKQFEAEIEKLNQRVEQQASQRPGARLLMTHPGVGPITALATEVFLGNPARFADSKALASYVGMIPREYSSGGRQRLGGLSKQGNPLLRFLWGEAGAHAARQDPELQRFYRRKLVQKGLGKASVAVARKLGIRLWIMLRDQIEYHEFCRRGQKQQKSSGACAGMPETPYGAKSHRPVD
;
A
#
# COMPACT_ATOMS: atom_id res chain seq x y z
N MET A 1 -24.20 11.59 -21.65
CA MET A 1 -23.22 11.73 -22.75
C MET A 1 -23.42 13.11 -23.39
N LEU A 2 -22.36 13.79 -23.78
CA LEU A 2 -22.42 15.08 -24.46
C LEU A 2 -21.70 14.95 -25.79
N ASP A 3 -22.33 15.33 -26.86
CA ASP A 3 -21.66 15.59 -28.15
C ASP A 3 -21.06 17.00 -28.09
N THR A 4 -19.74 17.09 -28.15
CA THR A 4 -19.03 18.38 -28.06
C THR A 4 -19.13 19.20 -29.37
N THR A 5 -19.57 18.60 -30.49
CA THR A 5 -19.75 19.27 -31.77
C THR A 5 -21.09 19.95 -31.88
N THR A 6 -22.16 19.26 -31.41
CA THR A 6 -23.54 19.77 -31.51
C THR A 6 -24.01 20.41 -30.22
N GLY A 7 -23.36 20.10 -29.07
CA GLY A 7 -23.82 20.49 -27.74
C GLY A 7 -24.99 19.66 -27.22
N GLU A 8 -25.39 18.61 -27.94
CA GLU A 8 -26.51 17.75 -27.56
C GLU A 8 -26.14 16.83 -26.40
N VAL A 9 -27.04 16.74 -25.40
CA VAL A 9 -26.90 15.85 -24.26
C VAL A 9 -27.85 14.67 -24.42
N LEU A 10 -27.29 13.47 -24.53
CA LEU A 10 -28.04 12.22 -24.59
C LEU A 10 -27.95 11.50 -23.23
N GLU A 11 -29.11 11.13 -22.67
CA GLU A 11 -29.22 10.32 -21.46
C GLU A 11 -29.75 8.93 -21.82
N VAL A 12 -29.01 7.89 -21.47
CA VAL A 12 -29.37 6.49 -21.71
C VAL A 12 -29.09 5.64 -20.50
N THR A 13 -30.03 4.77 -20.15
CA THR A 13 -29.81 3.71 -19.15
C THR A 13 -29.49 2.41 -19.89
N LEU A 14 -28.25 1.93 -19.71
CA LEU A 14 -27.81 0.68 -20.32
C LEU A 14 -28.02 -0.48 -19.34
N LYS A 15 -28.70 -1.53 -19.81
CA LYS A 15 -28.76 -2.80 -19.09
C LYS A 15 -27.49 -3.60 -19.36
N HIS A 16 -26.89 -4.15 -18.31
CA HIS A 16 -25.70 -5.01 -18.39
C HIS A 16 -26.12 -6.45 -18.71
N GLU A 17 -26.82 -6.65 -19.84
CA GLU A 17 -27.29 -7.94 -20.35
C GLU A 17 -26.72 -8.16 -21.74
N GLY A 18 -26.15 -9.35 -21.99
CA GLY A 18 -25.55 -9.68 -23.27
C GLY A 18 -24.47 -8.68 -23.70
N ASP A 19 -24.47 -8.30 -24.98
CA ASP A 19 -23.52 -7.39 -25.58
C ASP A 19 -23.98 -5.91 -25.62
N ASN A 20 -25.11 -5.58 -24.99
CA ASN A 20 -25.73 -4.24 -25.07
C ASN A 20 -24.75 -3.09 -24.81
N VAL A 21 -23.85 -3.25 -23.82
CA VAL A 21 -22.88 -2.21 -23.46
C VAL A 21 -21.83 -2.07 -24.59
N ARG A 22 -21.34 -3.18 -25.13
CA ARG A 22 -20.38 -3.21 -26.22
C ARG A 22 -20.97 -2.57 -27.48
N GLU A 23 -22.17 -2.97 -27.86
CA GLU A 23 -22.88 -2.45 -29.03
C GLU A 23 -23.06 -0.93 -28.94
N PHE A 24 -23.54 -0.44 -27.78
CA PHE A 24 -23.75 0.98 -27.56
C PHE A 24 -22.45 1.78 -27.74
N TYR A 25 -21.36 1.39 -27.05
CA TYR A 25 -20.11 2.13 -27.14
C TYR A 25 -19.44 1.98 -28.52
N SER A 26 -19.58 0.84 -29.18
CA SER A 26 -19.05 0.63 -30.54
C SER A 26 -19.69 1.54 -31.57
N ALA A 27 -20.97 1.89 -31.40
CA ALA A 27 -21.72 2.75 -32.32
C ALA A 27 -21.40 4.25 -32.18
N LEU A 28 -20.70 4.66 -31.11
CA LEU A 28 -20.40 6.07 -30.88
C LEU A 28 -19.32 6.60 -31.80
N PRO A 29 -19.50 7.82 -32.39
CA PRO A 29 -18.49 8.50 -33.20
C PRO A 29 -17.25 8.81 -32.35
N ARG A 30 -16.06 8.68 -32.91
CA ARG A 30 -14.78 8.89 -32.23
C ARG A 30 -14.21 10.29 -32.49
N PRO A 31 -13.43 10.86 -31.56
CA PRO A 31 -12.93 10.28 -30.30
C PRO A 31 -13.96 10.31 -29.15
N VAL A 32 -13.94 9.30 -28.28
CA VAL A 32 -14.80 9.22 -27.08
C VAL A 32 -13.97 9.22 -25.81
N ARG A 33 -14.33 10.07 -24.86
CA ARG A 33 -13.78 10.07 -23.49
C ARG A 33 -14.86 9.66 -22.50
N VAL A 34 -14.57 8.66 -21.68
CA VAL A 34 -15.50 8.11 -20.69
C VAL A 34 -14.95 8.30 -19.28
N GLY A 35 -15.77 8.80 -18.37
CA GLY A 35 -15.46 8.86 -16.93
C GLY A 35 -16.32 7.89 -16.16
N ILE A 36 -15.71 7.15 -15.23
CA ILE A 36 -16.43 6.28 -14.29
C ILE A 36 -15.92 6.46 -12.87
N GLU A 37 -16.79 6.19 -11.89
CA GLU A 37 -16.37 6.09 -10.50
C GLU A 37 -15.65 4.76 -10.24
N ALA A 38 -14.57 4.76 -9.43
CA ALA A 38 -13.86 3.53 -9.06
C ALA A 38 -14.75 2.64 -8.20
N THR A 39 -15.07 1.45 -8.72
CA THR A 39 -15.82 0.38 -8.04
C THR A 39 -15.04 -0.92 -8.02
N GLY A 40 -15.49 -1.90 -7.22
CA GLY A 40 -14.83 -3.20 -7.15
C GLY A 40 -14.93 -4.01 -8.45
N SER A 41 -15.92 -3.75 -9.29
CA SER A 41 -16.21 -4.48 -10.53
C SER A 41 -15.92 -3.69 -11.81
N MET A 42 -15.27 -2.55 -11.75
CA MET A 42 -15.03 -1.66 -12.90
C MET A 42 -14.11 -2.23 -13.98
N GLN A 43 -13.28 -3.22 -13.67
CA GLN A 43 -12.17 -3.62 -14.53
C GLN A 43 -12.61 -4.15 -15.90
N TRP A 44 -13.72 -4.89 -15.96
CA TRP A 44 -14.27 -5.36 -17.23
C TRP A 44 -14.61 -4.20 -18.17
N PHE A 45 -15.19 -3.13 -17.61
CA PHE A 45 -15.57 -1.95 -18.39
C PHE A 45 -14.32 -1.17 -18.87
N VAL A 46 -13.32 -1.00 -18.02
CA VAL A 46 -12.03 -0.40 -18.42
C VAL A 46 -11.39 -1.18 -19.56
N ASN A 47 -11.39 -2.53 -19.47
CA ASN A 47 -10.87 -3.38 -20.53
C ASN A 47 -11.68 -3.26 -21.82
N LEU A 48 -13.00 -3.17 -21.73
CA LEU A 48 -13.86 -2.94 -22.90
C LEU A 48 -13.56 -1.60 -23.57
N MET A 49 -13.41 -0.52 -22.81
CA MET A 49 -13.07 0.79 -23.38
C MET A 49 -11.69 0.78 -24.04
N GLU A 50 -10.72 0.09 -23.48
CA GLU A 50 -9.39 -0.09 -24.06
C GLU A 50 -9.46 -0.88 -25.38
N GLU A 51 -10.23 -1.98 -25.43
CA GLU A 51 -10.48 -2.76 -26.66
C GLU A 51 -11.12 -1.91 -27.76
N LEU A 52 -12.08 -1.06 -27.38
CA LEU A 52 -12.74 -0.15 -28.29
C LEU A 52 -11.89 1.10 -28.65
N GLY A 53 -10.68 1.25 -28.09
CA GLY A 53 -9.80 2.39 -28.34
C GLY A 53 -10.36 3.71 -27.80
N MET A 54 -11.12 3.68 -26.71
CA MET A 54 -11.70 4.85 -26.04
C MET A 54 -10.86 5.24 -24.82
N GLU A 55 -10.79 6.56 -24.56
CA GLU A 55 -10.15 7.05 -23.34
C GLU A 55 -11.08 6.84 -22.14
N CYS A 56 -10.69 5.97 -21.21
CA CYS A 56 -11.46 5.71 -19.98
C CYS A 56 -10.73 6.26 -18.75
N LEU A 57 -11.32 7.25 -18.10
CA LEU A 57 -10.84 7.84 -16.87
C LEU A 57 -11.60 7.26 -15.69
N VAL A 58 -10.89 6.76 -14.69
CA VAL A 58 -11.48 6.25 -13.44
C VAL A 58 -11.27 7.28 -12.34
N GLY A 59 -12.34 7.75 -11.73
CA GLY A 59 -12.29 8.80 -10.72
C GLY A 59 -12.29 8.27 -9.29
N HIS A 60 -11.69 9.05 -8.38
CA HIS A 60 -11.66 8.73 -6.96
C HIS A 60 -13.03 9.03 -6.32
N PRO A 61 -13.76 8.03 -5.75
CA PRO A 61 -15.13 8.19 -5.26
C PRO A 61 -15.32 9.36 -4.27
N ALA A 62 -14.43 9.44 -3.27
CA ALA A 62 -14.51 10.48 -2.26
C ALA A 62 -14.25 11.89 -2.82
N GLN A 63 -13.39 12.02 -3.84
CA GLN A 63 -13.11 13.32 -4.46
C GLN A 63 -14.20 13.75 -5.43
N ILE A 64 -14.81 12.81 -6.18
CA ILE A 64 -16.00 13.08 -6.99
C ILE A 64 -17.10 13.61 -6.07
N ARG A 65 -17.39 12.89 -4.98
CA ARG A 65 -18.43 13.31 -4.02
C ARG A 65 -18.12 14.63 -3.32
N ALA A 66 -16.86 14.95 -3.05
CA ALA A 66 -16.44 16.20 -2.44
C ALA A 66 -16.59 17.41 -3.38
N ALA A 67 -16.58 17.20 -4.70
CA ALA A 67 -16.76 18.28 -5.68
C ALA A 67 -18.18 18.86 -5.65
N GLU A 68 -19.18 18.05 -5.26
CA GLU A 68 -20.56 18.50 -5.10
C GLU A 68 -21.21 17.79 -3.89
N PRO A 69 -21.03 18.29 -2.65
CA PRO A 69 -21.54 17.65 -1.45
C PRO A 69 -23.06 17.79 -1.36
N ARG A 70 -23.78 16.70 -1.64
CA ARG A 70 -25.25 16.61 -1.53
C ARG A 70 -25.65 15.41 -0.67
N LYS A 71 -26.79 15.53 0.03
CA LYS A 71 -27.33 14.46 0.89
C LYS A 71 -28.09 13.38 0.10
N GLN A 72 -28.60 13.70 -1.09
CA GLN A 72 -29.38 12.77 -1.91
C GLN A 72 -28.50 12.14 -2.99
N LYS A 73 -28.44 10.81 -3.01
CA LYS A 73 -27.76 10.03 -4.04
C LYS A 73 -28.79 9.57 -5.09
N HIS A 74 -28.48 9.84 -6.37
CA HIS A 74 -29.26 9.39 -7.52
C HIS A 74 -28.33 9.19 -8.71
N ASP A 75 -28.37 8.04 -9.36
CA ASP A 75 -27.43 7.63 -10.40
C ASP A 75 -27.33 8.64 -11.56
N ARG A 76 -28.47 9.22 -11.96
CA ARG A 76 -28.49 10.28 -12.98
C ARG A 76 -27.63 11.48 -12.59
N ARG A 77 -27.77 11.97 -11.35
CA ARG A 77 -26.99 13.11 -10.85
C ARG A 77 -25.51 12.79 -10.69
N ASP A 78 -25.20 11.54 -10.35
CA ASP A 78 -23.81 11.08 -10.27
C ASP A 78 -23.18 11.07 -11.67
N ALA A 79 -23.94 10.67 -12.71
CA ALA A 79 -23.52 10.73 -14.12
C ALA A 79 -23.34 12.18 -14.60
N ASP A 80 -24.29 13.09 -14.29
CA ASP A 80 -24.21 14.52 -14.63
C ASP A 80 -22.98 15.17 -13.99
N LEU A 81 -22.69 14.84 -12.72
CA LEU A 81 -21.53 15.36 -12.02
C LEU A 81 -20.22 14.87 -12.66
N ILE A 82 -20.15 13.59 -13.03
CA ILE A 82 -18.98 13.03 -13.73
C ILE A 82 -18.79 13.76 -15.07
N LEU A 83 -19.86 13.93 -15.85
CA LEU A 83 -19.83 14.65 -17.12
C LEU A 83 -19.32 16.09 -16.94
N LYS A 84 -19.88 16.82 -15.99
CA LYS A 84 -19.46 18.20 -15.65
C LYS A 84 -17.97 18.27 -15.29
N LEU A 85 -17.48 17.36 -14.43
CA LEU A 85 -16.08 17.32 -14.04
C LEU A 85 -15.14 17.00 -15.23
N LEU A 86 -15.57 16.16 -16.16
CA LEU A 86 -14.82 15.87 -17.37
C LEU A 86 -14.73 17.10 -18.28
N MET A 87 -15.85 17.82 -18.49
CA MET A 87 -15.91 19.03 -19.30
C MET A 87 -15.02 20.15 -18.73
N GLU A 88 -15.02 20.30 -17.40
CA GLU A 88 -14.23 21.32 -16.69
C GLU A 88 -12.74 20.92 -16.54
N ASN A 89 -12.30 19.75 -17.04
CA ASN A 89 -10.98 19.16 -16.82
C ASN A 89 -10.62 19.05 -15.31
N ARG A 90 -11.60 18.86 -14.46
CA ARG A 90 -11.48 18.74 -12.99
C ARG A 90 -11.77 17.33 -12.49
N PHE A 91 -11.91 16.37 -13.42
CA PHE A 91 -12.22 14.99 -13.06
C PHE A 91 -11.04 14.39 -12.24
N PRO A 92 -11.30 13.91 -11.01
CA PRO A 92 -10.26 13.43 -10.11
C PRO A 92 -9.79 12.02 -10.50
N ALA A 93 -9.13 11.91 -11.65
CA ALA A 93 -8.65 10.64 -12.18
C ALA A 93 -7.63 9.99 -11.27
N ILE A 94 -7.77 8.68 -11.06
CA ILE A 94 -6.80 7.84 -10.35
C ILE A 94 -5.88 7.14 -11.33
N TRP A 95 -4.67 6.87 -10.91
CA TRP A 95 -3.75 6.06 -11.68
C TRP A 95 -4.20 4.60 -11.73
N LEU A 96 -4.31 4.04 -12.93
CA LEU A 96 -4.60 2.63 -13.16
C LEU A 96 -3.31 1.87 -13.48
N PRO A 97 -3.10 0.70 -12.87
CA PRO A 97 -1.99 -0.18 -13.23
C PRO A 97 -2.24 -0.85 -14.59
N SER A 98 -1.17 -1.17 -15.32
CA SER A 98 -1.26 -2.02 -16.51
C SER A 98 -1.82 -3.41 -16.20
N LYS A 99 -2.30 -4.14 -17.20
CA LYS A 99 -2.80 -5.52 -17.05
C LYS A 99 -1.76 -6.43 -16.38
N GLU A 100 -0.50 -6.32 -16.78
CA GLU A 100 0.62 -7.05 -16.15
C GLU A 100 0.74 -6.74 -14.66
N LEU A 101 0.75 -5.44 -14.30
CA LEU A 101 0.83 -5.04 -12.88
C LEU A 101 -0.41 -5.47 -12.09
N GLN A 102 -1.58 -5.53 -12.72
CA GLN A 102 -2.81 -6.03 -12.07
C GLN A 102 -2.71 -7.52 -11.77
N ASP A 103 -2.18 -8.32 -12.70
CA ASP A 103 -1.98 -9.75 -12.52
C ASP A 103 -0.98 -10.04 -11.39
N LEU A 104 0.17 -9.35 -11.38
CA LEU A 104 1.15 -9.45 -10.29
C LEU A 104 0.57 -9.02 -8.94
N ARG A 105 -0.28 -7.99 -8.91
CA ARG A 105 -1.02 -7.60 -7.69
C ARG A 105 -1.98 -8.69 -7.23
N SER A 106 -2.61 -9.39 -8.17
CA SER A 106 -3.49 -10.51 -7.89
C SER A 106 -2.70 -11.66 -7.26
N LEU A 107 -1.55 -12.05 -7.82
CA LEU A 107 -0.64 -13.05 -7.26
C LEU A 107 -0.24 -12.71 -5.82
N LEU A 108 0.21 -11.48 -5.56
CA LEU A 108 0.64 -11.04 -4.23
C LEU A 108 -0.52 -11.05 -3.21
N ARG A 109 -1.71 -10.61 -3.62
CA ARG A 109 -2.91 -10.64 -2.77
C ARG A 109 -3.35 -12.08 -2.49
N HIS A 110 -3.34 -12.94 -3.49
CA HIS A 110 -3.67 -14.35 -3.36
C HIS A 110 -2.75 -15.05 -2.36
N ARG A 111 -1.43 -14.89 -2.53
CA ARG A 111 -0.45 -15.39 -1.56
C ARG A 111 -0.74 -14.88 -0.14
N HIS A 112 -1.03 -13.59 0.03
CA HIS A 112 -1.31 -13.02 1.34
C HIS A 112 -2.60 -13.58 1.96
N GLN A 113 -3.62 -13.85 1.16
CA GLN A 113 -4.84 -14.52 1.63
C GLN A 113 -4.54 -15.91 2.19
N TRP A 114 -3.72 -16.70 1.51
CA TRP A 114 -3.31 -18.02 1.98
C TRP A 114 -2.53 -17.92 3.31
N VAL A 115 -1.60 -16.99 3.44
CA VAL A 115 -0.89 -16.72 4.70
C VAL A 115 -1.86 -16.36 5.83
N ARG A 116 -2.87 -15.55 5.57
CA ARG A 116 -3.90 -15.21 6.56
C ARG A 116 -4.75 -16.41 6.97
N MET A 117 -5.13 -17.27 6.03
CA MET A 117 -5.87 -18.49 6.31
C MET A 117 -5.02 -19.46 7.15
N ARG A 118 -3.76 -19.68 6.77
CA ARG A 118 -2.81 -20.46 7.57
C ARG A 118 -2.72 -19.92 9.01
N THR A 119 -2.59 -18.62 9.18
CA THR A 119 -2.50 -18.00 10.51
C THR A 119 -3.76 -18.27 11.36
N ARG A 120 -4.95 -18.31 10.74
CA ARG A 120 -6.18 -18.70 11.45
C ARG A 120 -6.12 -20.14 11.92
N ILE A 121 -5.64 -21.07 11.07
CA ILE A 121 -5.47 -22.49 11.42
C ILE A 121 -4.42 -22.62 12.54
N GLN A 122 -3.30 -21.91 12.44
CA GLN A 122 -2.28 -21.88 13.48
C GLN A 122 -2.88 -21.41 14.82
N ASN A 123 -3.67 -20.35 14.84
CA ASN A 123 -4.32 -19.86 16.06
C ASN A 123 -5.28 -20.89 16.66
N ALA A 124 -6.04 -21.62 15.84
CA ALA A 124 -6.94 -22.66 16.27
C ALA A 124 -6.18 -23.87 16.87
N LEU A 125 -5.11 -24.35 16.22
CA LEU A 125 -4.23 -25.40 16.74
C LEU A 125 -3.51 -24.95 18.04
N GLN A 126 -3.05 -23.72 18.07
CA GLN A 126 -2.40 -23.15 19.24
C GLN A 126 -3.36 -23.07 20.44
N SER A 127 -4.65 -22.77 20.22
CA SER A 127 -5.66 -22.78 21.26
C SER A 127 -5.83 -24.18 21.88
N ILE A 128 -5.87 -25.23 21.03
CA ILE A 128 -5.92 -26.63 21.51
C ILE A 128 -4.64 -26.97 22.28
N ALA A 129 -3.47 -26.61 21.75
CA ALA A 129 -2.18 -26.88 22.37
C ALA A 129 -2.06 -26.23 23.77
N LEU A 130 -2.44 -24.95 23.88
CA LEU A 130 -2.41 -24.20 25.14
C LEU A 130 -3.37 -24.80 26.19
N ALA A 131 -4.58 -25.17 25.79
CA ALA A 131 -5.56 -25.81 26.69
C ALA A 131 -5.07 -27.16 27.23
N ASN A 132 -4.06 -27.78 26.61
CA ASN A 132 -3.46 -29.04 27.01
C ASN A 132 -2.00 -28.91 27.48
N GLY A 133 -1.61 -27.73 27.99
CA GLY A 133 -0.33 -27.49 28.67
C GLY A 133 0.88 -27.25 27.76
N LEU A 134 0.73 -27.22 26.45
CA LEU A 134 1.83 -26.86 25.54
C LEU A 134 2.05 -25.33 25.54
N ARG A 135 3.31 -24.90 25.59
CA ARG A 135 3.65 -23.46 25.58
C ARG A 135 3.47 -22.84 24.21
N ARG A 136 3.02 -21.59 24.16
CA ARG A 136 3.00 -20.77 22.97
C ARG A 136 4.43 -20.48 22.49
N GLY A 137 4.66 -20.55 21.18
CA GLY A 137 5.95 -20.15 20.59
C GLY A 137 6.16 -20.70 19.19
N PRO A 138 7.22 -20.24 18.48
CA PRO A 138 7.56 -20.72 17.14
C PRO A 138 7.88 -22.22 17.12
N ALA A 139 8.34 -22.80 18.21
CA ALA A 139 8.62 -24.22 18.34
C ALA A 139 7.39 -25.13 18.11
N LEU A 140 6.15 -24.64 18.28
CA LEU A 140 4.94 -25.40 17.95
C LEU A 140 4.81 -25.72 16.47
N TRP A 141 5.46 -24.95 15.61
CA TRP A 141 5.38 -25.08 14.15
C TRP A 141 6.54 -25.87 13.54
N SER A 142 7.53 -26.27 14.36
CA SER A 142 8.55 -27.22 13.95
C SER A 142 7.94 -28.63 13.80
N HIS A 143 8.68 -29.54 13.15
CA HIS A 143 8.29 -30.95 13.03
C HIS A 143 7.94 -31.55 14.42
N ASP A 144 8.82 -31.36 15.40
CA ASP A 144 8.63 -31.87 16.77
C ASP A 144 7.41 -31.23 17.46
N GLY A 145 7.21 -29.92 17.26
CA GLY A 145 6.04 -29.21 17.78
C GLY A 145 4.73 -29.75 17.22
N GLN A 146 4.69 -30.01 15.92
CA GLN A 146 3.53 -30.62 15.27
C GLN A 146 3.29 -32.05 15.74
N SER A 147 4.35 -32.85 15.95
CA SER A 147 4.26 -34.19 16.52
C SER A 147 3.73 -34.17 17.95
N ARG A 148 4.17 -33.22 18.78
CA ARG A 148 3.64 -33.03 20.14
C ARG A 148 2.16 -32.63 20.16
N ILE A 149 1.72 -31.78 19.23
CA ILE A 149 0.30 -31.46 19.09
C ILE A 149 -0.49 -32.71 18.67
N ALA A 150 0.06 -33.55 17.79
CA ALA A 150 -0.56 -34.76 17.33
C ALA A 150 -0.71 -35.83 18.44
N SER A 151 0.24 -35.91 19.36
CA SER A 151 0.26 -36.89 20.46
C SER A 151 -0.58 -36.49 21.68
N LEU A 152 -1.22 -35.30 21.68
CA LEU A 152 -2.11 -34.88 22.77
C LEU A 152 -3.28 -35.85 22.96
N SER A 153 -3.50 -36.31 24.20
CA SER A 153 -4.69 -37.06 24.58
C SER A 153 -5.87 -36.12 24.69
N LEU A 154 -6.81 -36.22 23.74
CA LEU A 154 -7.94 -35.30 23.59
C LEU A 154 -9.26 -36.08 23.54
N ALA A 155 -10.35 -35.44 23.97
CA ALA A 155 -11.69 -35.96 23.75
C ALA A 155 -11.98 -36.15 22.23
N PRO A 156 -12.84 -37.12 21.85
CA PRO A 156 -12.97 -37.55 20.44
C PRO A 156 -13.19 -36.42 19.43
N HIS A 157 -14.10 -35.50 19.71
CA HIS A 157 -14.39 -34.37 18.78
C HIS A 157 -13.24 -33.35 18.72
N THR A 158 -12.52 -33.12 19.81
CA THR A 158 -11.35 -32.24 19.82
C THR A 158 -10.17 -32.88 19.10
N ALA A 159 -10.00 -34.21 19.23
CA ALA A 159 -9.00 -34.97 18.51
C ALA A 159 -9.27 -34.94 17.00
N TYR A 160 -10.53 -35.14 16.60
CA TYR A 160 -10.97 -35.03 15.20
C TYR A 160 -10.67 -33.64 14.64
N ARG A 161 -11.13 -32.56 15.33
CA ARG A 161 -10.87 -31.18 14.94
C ARG A 161 -9.36 -30.88 14.82
N ARG A 162 -8.53 -31.35 15.76
CA ARG A 162 -7.08 -31.20 15.68
C ARG A 162 -6.51 -31.84 14.41
N SER A 163 -6.90 -33.08 14.11
CA SER A 163 -6.38 -33.79 12.93
C SER A 163 -6.74 -33.09 11.62
N GLU A 164 -7.97 -32.60 11.47
CA GLU A 164 -8.37 -31.79 10.32
C GLU A 164 -7.55 -30.50 10.20
N LEU A 165 -7.41 -29.75 11.30
CA LEU A 165 -6.63 -28.52 11.30
C LEU A 165 -5.16 -28.76 10.96
N GLN A 166 -4.55 -29.88 11.42
CA GLN A 166 -3.18 -30.24 11.06
C GLN A 166 -3.05 -30.62 9.57
N ALA A 167 -4.00 -31.33 9.01
CA ALA A 167 -4.03 -31.63 7.58
C ALA A 167 -4.15 -30.36 6.74
N MET A 168 -5.06 -29.47 7.09
CA MET A 168 -5.19 -28.15 6.46
C MET A 168 -3.89 -27.33 6.60
N TYR A 169 -3.28 -27.30 7.77
CA TYR A 169 -2.04 -26.56 7.99
C TYR A 169 -0.93 -27.01 7.02
N LYS A 170 -0.73 -28.32 6.88
CA LYS A 170 0.25 -28.89 5.93
C LYS A 170 -0.05 -28.51 4.49
N GLN A 171 -1.30 -28.58 4.09
CA GLN A 171 -1.74 -28.20 2.75
C GLN A 171 -1.47 -26.71 2.48
N PHE A 172 -1.81 -25.82 3.42
CA PHE A 172 -1.57 -24.38 3.27
C PHE A 172 -0.07 -24.05 3.21
N GLU A 173 0.77 -24.74 4.00
CA GLU A 173 2.24 -24.55 3.92
C GLU A 173 2.77 -24.90 2.51
N ALA A 174 2.34 -26.03 1.96
CA ALA A 174 2.76 -26.46 0.63
C ALA A 174 2.34 -25.47 -0.47
N GLU A 175 1.10 -24.98 -0.41
CA GLU A 175 0.60 -24.02 -1.41
C GLU A 175 1.25 -22.63 -1.26
N ILE A 176 1.49 -22.18 -0.03
CA ILE A 176 2.21 -20.91 0.21
C ILE A 176 3.62 -21.00 -0.34
N GLU A 177 4.28 -22.16 -0.21
CA GLU A 177 5.62 -22.34 -0.74
C GLU A 177 5.66 -22.27 -2.28
N LYS A 178 4.71 -22.89 -2.97
CA LYS A 178 4.55 -22.75 -4.43
C LYS A 178 4.34 -21.28 -4.84
N LEU A 179 3.54 -20.54 -4.07
CA LEU A 179 3.31 -19.11 -4.31
C LEU A 179 4.55 -18.26 -4.01
N ASN A 180 5.35 -18.62 -2.99
CA ASN A 180 6.64 -17.99 -2.73
C ASN A 180 7.57 -18.12 -3.93
N GLN A 181 7.74 -19.34 -4.46
CA GLN A 181 8.58 -19.60 -5.62
C GLN A 181 8.16 -18.80 -6.85
N ARG A 182 6.85 -18.69 -7.11
CA ARG A 182 6.33 -17.83 -8.19
C ARG A 182 6.67 -16.35 -7.98
N VAL A 183 6.52 -15.85 -6.75
CA VAL A 183 6.85 -14.45 -6.41
C VAL A 183 8.36 -14.22 -6.54
N GLU A 184 9.20 -15.14 -6.11
CA GLU A 184 10.66 -15.06 -6.24
C GLU A 184 11.10 -15.05 -7.71
N GLN A 185 10.51 -15.92 -8.53
CA GLN A 185 10.73 -15.92 -9.97
C GLN A 185 10.38 -14.56 -10.61
N GLN A 186 9.22 -14.00 -10.28
CA GLN A 186 8.82 -12.70 -10.79
C GLN A 186 9.75 -11.58 -10.29
N ALA A 187 10.14 -11.60 -9.01
CA ALA A 187 11.05 -10.61 -8.45
C ALA A 187 12.45 -10.66 -9.11
N SER A 188 12.96 -11.86 -9.41
CA SER A 188 14.26 -12.03 -10.06
C SER A 188 14.30 -11.54 -11.51
N GLN A 189 13.16 -11.56 -12.20
CA GLN A 189 13.05 -11.11 -13.60
C GLN A 189 12.88 -9.58 -13.71
N ARG A 190 12.44 -8.90 -12.65
CA ARG A 190 12.13 -7.46 -12.68
C ARG A 190 13.28 -6.60 -12.17
N PRO A 191 13.79 -5.65 -12.98
CA PRO A 191 14.92 -4.80 -12.59
C PRO A 191 14.66 -4.01 -11.29
N GLY A 192 13.47 -3.44 -11.13
CA GLY A 192 13.09 -2.68 -9.94
C GLY A 192 13.08 -3.54 -8.67
N ALA A 193 12.52 -4.76 -8.73
CA ALA A 193 12.53 -5.67 -7.59
C ALA A 193 13.96 -6.11 -7.22
N ARG A 194 14.80 -6.44 -8.21
CA ARG A 194 16.22 -6.76 -7.98
C ARG A 194 16.96 -5.61 -7.31
N LEU A 195 16.72 -4.40 -7.79
CA LEU A 195 17.29 -3.19 -7.19
C LEU A 195 16.92 -3.06 -5.71
N LEU A 196 15.64 -3.26 -5.38
CA LEU A 196 15.15 -3.15 -3.99
C LEU A 196 15.68 -4.25 -3.08
N MET A 197 15.94 -5.46 -3.61
CA MET A 197 16.53 -6.57 -2.85
C MET A 197 17.98 -6.31 -2.40
N THR A 198 18.65 -5.31 -2.96
CA THR A 198 19.97 -4.87 -2.45
C THR A 198 19.88 -4.24 -1.07
N HIS A 199 18.69 -3.76 -0.64
CA HIS A 199 18.48 -3.18 0.70
C HIS A 199 18.39 -4.30 1.75
N PRO A 200 19.23 -4.27 2.82
CA PRO A 200 19.18 -5.27 3.87
C PRO A 200 17.82 -5.35 4.55
N GLY A 201 17.30 -6.57 4.71
CA GLY A 201 15.97 -6.84 5.27
C GLY A 201 14.81 -6.74 4.28
N VAL A 202 15.09 -6.56 2.99
CA VAL A 202 14.09 -6.54 1.93
C VAL A 202 14.21 -7.80 1.08
N GLY A 203 13.27 -8.72 1.23
CA GLY A 203 13.18 -9.94 0.45
C GLY A 203 12.31 -9.80 -0.80
N PRO A 204 12.25 -10.87 -1.63
CA PRO A 204 11.56 -10.86 -2.95
C PRO A 204 10.10 -10.37 -2.87
N ILE A 205 9.36 -10.83 -1.86
CA ILE A 205 7.94 -10.49 -1.69
C ILE A 205 7.76 -8.99 -1.46
N THR A 206 8.57 -8.40 -0.57
CA THR A 206 8.49 -6.96 -0.27
C THR A 206 8.98 -6.13 -1.44
N ALA A 207 10.04 -6.54 -2.11
CA ALA A 207 10.60 -5.87 -3.27
C ALA A 207 9.59 -5.84 -4.43
N LEU A 208 9.07 -7.01 -4.83
CA LEU A 208 8.08 -7.11 -5.89
C LEU A 208 6.81 -6.32 -5.55
N ALA A 209 6.29 -6.46 -4.32
CA ALA A 209 5.12 -5.72 -3.90
C ALA A 209 5.35 -4.20 -3.95
N THR A 210 6.51 -3.73 -3.52
CA THR A 210 6.84 -2.29 -3.56
C THR A 210 6.84 -1.79 -5.01
N GLU A 211 7.55 -2.44 -5.91
CA GLU A 211 7.59 -2.08 -7.33
C GLU A 211 6.19 -2.08 -7.95
N VAL A 212 5.45 -3.17 -7.79
CA VAL A 212 4.16 -3.39 -8.45
C VAL A 212 3.05 -2.47 -7.91
N PHE A 213 3.01 -2.22 -6.61
CA PHE A 213 2.00 -1.33 -6.03
C PHE A 213 2.33 0.15 -6.17
N LEU A 214 3.60 0.51 -6.22
CA LEU A 214 3.99 1.89 -6.52
C LEU A 214 3.85 2.20 -8.01
N GLY A 215 4.14 1.24 -8.89
CA GLY A 215 4.19 1.49 -10.35
C GLY A 215 5.26 2.51 -10.70
N ASN A 216 4.93 3.52 -11.50
CA ASN A 216 5.87 4.59 -11.80
C ASN A 216 6.17 5.44 -10.55
N PRO A 217 7.41 5.42 -10.02
CA PRO A 217 7.76 6.17 -8.82
C PRO A 217 7.73 7.69 -9.02
N ALA A 218 7.87 8.20 -10.26
CA ALA A 218 7.86 9.62 -10.58
C ALA A 218 6.48 10.28 -10.39
N ARG A 219 5.40 9.48 -10.31
CA ARG A 219 4.04 10.00 -10.05
C ARG A 219 3.84 10.58 -8.64
N PHE A 220 4.77 10.35 -7.73
CA PHE A 220 4.74 10.93 -6.40
C PHE A 220 5.64 12.16 -6.35
N ALA A 221 5.05 13.32 -6.09
CA ALA A 221 5.78 14.58 -6.02
C ALA A 221 6.86 14.56 -4.93
N ASP A 222 6.55 13.96 -3.79
CA ASP A 222 7.44 13.87 -2.64
C ASP A 222 7.18 12.65 -1.76
N SER A 223 7.98 12.50 -0.72
CA SER A 223 7.84 11.41 0.27
C SER A 223 6.57 11.52 1.13
N LYS A 224 5.93 12.70 1.22
CA LYS A 224 4.68 12.89 1.96
C LYS A 224 3.51 12.36 1.14
N ALA A 225 3.50 12.65 -0.16
CA ALA A 225 2.53 12.11 -1.12
C ALA A 225 2.58 10.56 -1.16
N LEU A 226 3.78 9.97 -1.21
CA LEU A 226 3.97 8.52 -1.10
C LEU A 226 3.42 7.96 0.21
N ALA A 227 3.78 8.56 1.34
CA ALA A 227 3.34 8.09 2.66
C ALA A 227 1.81 8.20 2.82
N SER A 228 1.20 9.23 2.24
CA SER A 228 -0.25 9.39 2.16
C SER A 228 -0.89 8.30 1.32
N TYR A 229 -0.37 8.03 0.12
CA TYR A 229 -0.84 6.98 -0.78
C TYR A 229 -0.84 5.59 -0.14
N VAL A 230 0.18 5.28 0.67
CA VAL A 230 0.26 4.00 1.41
C VAL A 230 -0.57 4.04 2.69
N GLY A 231 -1.01 5.22 3.14
CA GLY A 231 -1.79 5.41 4.36
C GLY A 231 -0.96 5.29 5.65
N MET A 232 0.32 5.67 5.58
CA MET A 232 1.26 5.69 6.71
C MET A 232 1.49 7.10 7.27
N ILE A 233 0.47 7.94 7.19
CA ILE A 233 0.40 9.26 7.82
C ILE A 233 -0.61 9.24 8.98
N PRO A 234 -0.45 10.07 10.01
CA PRO A 234 -1.47 10.22 11.04
C PRO A 234 -2.72 10.86 10.45
N ARG A 235 -3.88 10.51 11.01
CA ARG A 235 -5.10 11.30 10.82
C ARG A 235 -4.92 12.64 11.50
N GLU A 236 -5.47 13.69 10.91
CA GLU A 236 -5.41 15.02 11.47
C GLU A 236 -6.84 15.57 11.69
N TYR A 237 -7.09 16.12 12.86
CA TYR A 237 -8.34 16.75 13.29
C TYR A 237 -8.05 18.16 13.81
N SER A 238 -7.12 18.86 13.18
CA SER A 238 -6.66 20.18 13.59
C SER A 238 -7.72 21.24 13.30
N SER A 239 -7.98 22.11 14.25
CA SER A 239 -8.84 23.27 14.11
C SER A 239 -8.38 24.39 15.05
N GLY A 240 -8.65 25.66 14.71
CA GLY A 240 -8.35 26.80 15.56
C GLY A 240 -6.86 26.93 15.96
N GLY A 241 -5.94 26.61 15.06
CA GLY A 241 -4.49 26.64 15.31
C GLY A 241 -3.93 25.51 16.20
N ARG A 242 -4.76 24.61 16.70
CA ARG A 242 -4.35 23.46 17.51
C ARG A 242 -4.22 22.20 16.65
N GLN A 243 -3.00 21.66 16.57
CA GLN A 243 -2.75 20.40 15.86
C GLN A 243 -3.20 19.20 16.70
N ARG A 244 -4.13 18.40 16.17
CA ARG A 244 -4.60 17.15 16.79
C ARG A 244 -4.34 15.97 15.85
N LEU A 245 -3.29 15.20 16.14
CA LEU A 245 -2.92 14.01 15.38
C LEU A 245 -3.51 12.76 16.05
N GLY A 246 -4.26 11.98 15.25
CA GLY A 246 -4.80 10.68 15.63
C GLY A 246 -3.91 9.49 15.25
N GLY A 247 -4.50 8.31 15.18
CA GLY A 247 -3.88 7.10 14.67
C GLY A 247 -3.58 7.19 13.18
N LEU A 248 -2.95 6.14 12.62
CA LEU A 248 -2.69 6.06 11.17
C LEU A 248 -3.98 6.19 10.36
N SER A 249 -3.90 6.89 9.22
CA SER A 249 -5.02 7.05 8.30
C SER A 249 -5.52 5.70 7.77
N LYS A 250 -4.58 4.77 7.51
CA LYS A 250 -4.82 3.46 6.92
C LYS A 250 -5.50 3.52 5.54
N GLN A 251 -5.63 4.69 4.96
CA GLN A 251 -6.08 4.87 3.58
C GLN A 251 -4.99 4.35 2.64
N GLY A 252 -5.35 3.54 1.65
CA GLY A 252 -4.39 2.93 0.74
C GLY A 252 -4.15 1.44 0.99
N ASN A 253 -3.09 0.88 0.41
CA ASN A 253 -2.88 -0.56 0.31
C ASN A 253 -2.48 -1.22 1.65
N PRO A 254 -3.33 -2.06 2.26
CA PRO A 254 -3.02 -2.71 3.53
C PRO A 254 -1.91 -3.76 3.43
N LEU A 255 -1.79 -4.45 2.27
CA LEU A 255 -0.74 -5.44 2.05
C LEU A 255 0.64 -4.78 2.01
N LEU A 256 0.78 -3.68 1.30
CA LEU A 256 2.05 -2.96 1.23
C LEU A 256 2.47 -2.40 2.60
N ARG A 257 1.52 -1.86 3.38
CA ARG A 257 1.80 -1.44 4.77
C ARG A 257 2.27 -2.59 5.66
N PHE A 258 1.62 -3.76 5.54
CA PHE A 258 2.00 -4.97 6.27
C PHE A 258 3.43 -5.39 5.90
N LEU A 259 3.72 -5.54 4.61
CA LEU A 259 5.04 -5.96 4.13
C LEU A 259 6.16 -4.98 4.50
N TRP A 260 5.89 -3.67 4.43
CA TRP A 260 6.87 -2.67 4.90
C TRP A 260 7.06 -2.72 6.42
N GLY A 261 6.02 -3.11 7.18
CA GLY A 261 6.13 -3.35 8.61
C GLY A 261 7.07 -4.50 8.94
N GLU A 262 6.87 -5.64 8.29
CA GLU A 262 7.71 -6.83 8.45
C GLU A 262 9.16 -6.56 8.01
N ALA A 263 9.33 -6.06 6.79
CA ALA A 263 10.65 -5.72 6.27
C ALA A 263 11.35 -4.65 7.12
N GLY A 264 10.62 -3.67 7.65
CA GLY A 264 11.16 -2.64 8.54
C GLY A 264 11.74 -3.20 9.83
N ALA A 265 11.11 -4.22 10.41
CA ALA A 265 11.62 -4.90 11.60
C ALA A 265 12.93 -5.64 11.30
N HIS A 266 13.03 -6.28 10.12
CA HIS A 266 14.27 -6.94 9.67
C HIS A 266 15.36 -5.92 9.30
N ALA A 267 15.02 -4.89 8.56
CA ALA A 267 15.95 -3.83 8.18
C ALA A 267 16.52 -3.08 9.40
N ALA A 268 15.71 -2.85 10.45
CA ALA A 268 16.18 -2.22 11.69
C ALA A 268 17.21 -3.07 12.47
N ARG A 269 17.34 -4.35 12.17
CA ARG A 269 18.37 -5.23 12.75
C ARG A 269 19.66 -5.23 11.94
N GLN A 270 19.58 -5.00 10.63
CA GLN A 270 20.69 -5.14 9.69
C GLN A 270 21.27 -3.80 9.22
N ASP A 271 20.47 -2.73 9.19
CA ASP A 271 20.88 -1.39 8.79
C ASP A 271 21.17 -0.53 10.03
N PRO A 272 22.44 -0.08 10.24
CA PRO A 272 22.81 0.68 11.43
C PRO A 272 22.08 2.03 11.57
N GLU A 273 21.72 2.69 10.47
CA GLU A 273 20.99 3.96 10.51
C GLU A 273 19.52 3.74 10.92
N LEU A 274 18.85 2.72 10.32
CA LEU A 274 17.49 2.36 10.73
C LEU A 274 17.44 1.84 12.17
N GLN A 275 18.47 1.13 12.62
CA GLN A 275 18.58 0.67 14.00
C GLN A 275 18.65 1.84 14.98
N ARG A 276 19.54 2.82 14.72
CA ARG A 276 19.63 4.05 15.55
C ARG A 276 18.31 4.82 15.54
N PHE A 277 17.69 4.95 14.37
CA PHE A 277 16.39 5.61 14.24
C PHE A 277 15.30 4.88 15.04
N TYR A 278 15.24 3.55 14.93
CA TYR A 278 14.29 2.71 15.67
C TYR A 278 14.46 2.89 17.19
N ARG A 279 15.68 2.72 17.72
CA ARG A 279 15.98 2.86 19.15
C ARG A 279 15.54 4.22 19.69
N ARG A 280 15.88 5.31 18.99
CA ARG A 280 15.44 6.67 19.34
C ARG A 280 13.92 6.79 19.37
N LYS A 281 13.22 6.24 18.37
CA LYS A 281 11.74 6.29 18.32
C LYS A 281 11.09 5.39 19.35
N LEU A 282 11.71 4.26 19.69
CA LEU A 282 11.25 3.35 20.71
C LEU A 282 11.17 4.03 22.09
N VAL A 283 12.25 4.72 22.47
CA VAL A 283 12.32 5.49 23.73
C VAL A 283 11.29 6.63 23.75
N GLN A 284 11.18 7.38 22.64
CA GLN A 284 10.32 8.57 22.56
C GLN A 284 8.81 8.25 22.48
N LYS A 285 8.43 7.17 21.80
CA LYS A 285 7.04 6.95 21.36
C LYS A 285 6.50 5.53 21.60
N GLY A 286 7.29 4.64 22.15
CA GLY A 286 6.95 3.24 22.40
C GLY A 286 6.99 2.37 21.13
N LEU A 287 6.86 1.04 21.34
CA LEU A 287 7.09 -0.01 20.36
C LEU A 287 6.26 0.16 19.07
N GLY A 288 4.94 0.30 19.18
CA GLY A 288 4.06 0.34 18.01
C GLY A 288 4.34 1.53 17.10
N LYS A 289 4.53 2.72 17.67
CA LYS A 289 4.84 3.93 16.89
C LYS A 289 6.25 3.90 16.30
N ALA A 290 7.21 3.31 17.00
CA ALA A 290 8.57 3.14 16.49
C ALA A 290 8.61 2.21 15.29
N SER A 291 7.93 1.05 15.35
CA SER A 291 7.84 0.09 14.25
C SER A 291 7.22 0.71 12.99
N VAL A 292 6.12 1.46 13.14
CA VAL A 292 5.49 2.16 12.01
C VAL A 292 6.39 3.25 11.43
N ALA A 293 7.11 3.99 12.28
CA ALA A 293 8.04 5.02 11.81
C ALA A 293 9.19 4.43 10.99
N VAL A 294 9.74 3.28 11.39
CA VAL A 294 10.76 2.56 10.63
C VAL A 294 10.20 2.02 9.31
N ALA A 295 9.03 1.38 9.34
CA ALA A 295 8.38 0.90 8.13
C ALA A 295 8.16 2.01 7.10
N ARG A 296 7.69 3.18 7.56
CA ARG A 296 7.54 4.37 6.70
C ARG A 296 8.90 4.86 6.16
N LYS A 297 9.93 4.93 7.02
CA LYS A 297 11.28 5.36 6.61
C LYS A 297 11.86 4.39 5.58
N LEU A 298 11.70 3.07 5.79
CA LEU A 298 12.10 2.06 4.83
C LEU A 298 11.37 2.26 3.48
N GLY A 299 10.04 2.37 3.50
CA GLY A 299 9.27 2.56 2.27
C GLY A 299 9.68 3.79 1.47
N ILE A 300 10.02 4.91 2.14
CA ILE A 300 10.55 6.11 1.48
C ILE A 300 11.92 5.83 0.85
N ARG A 301 12.80 5.07 1.51
CA ARG A 301 14.10 4.67 0.94
C ARG A 301 13.92 3.81 -0.31
N LEU A 302 13.05 2.81 -0.24
CA LEU A 302 12.75 1.94 -1.38
C LEU A 302 12.19 2.74 -2.57
N TRP A 303 11.34 3.71 -2.30
CA TRP A 303 10.83 4.60 -3.34
C TRP A 303 11.94 5.47 -3.96
N ILE A 304 12.86 6.04 -3.16
CA ILE A 304 13.99 6.81 -3.66
C ILE A 304 14.88 5.91 -4.54
N MET A 305 15.18 4.69 -4.09
CA MET A 305 15.97 3.73 -4.86
C MET A 305 15.31 3.45 -6.22
N LEU A 306 13.99 3.22 -6.27
CA LEU A 306 13.26 3.03 -7.52
C LEU A 306 13.22 4.27 -8.40
N ARG A 307 13.00 5.44 -7.81
CA ARG A 307 12.91 6.71 -8.55
C ARG A 307 14.24 7.08 -9.20
N ASP A 308 15.32 6.94 -8.46
CA ASP A 308 16.66 7.34 -8.85
C ASP A 308 17.45 6.19 -9.53
N GLN A 309 16.85 4.99 -9.62
CA GLN A 309 17.44 3.77 -10.17
C GLN A 309 18.82 3.47 -9.57
N ILE A 310 18.91 3.53 -8.23
CA ILE A 310 20.14 3.32 -7.46
C ILE A 310 20.03 2.16 -6.48
N GLU A 311 21.10 1.40 -6.34
CA GLU A 311 21.24 0.36 -5.34
C GLU A 311 21.41 0.94 -3.92
N TYR A 312 21.19 0.10 -2.91
CA TYR A 312 21.29 0.49 -1.51
C TYR A 312 22.65 1.11 -1.14
N HIS A 313 23.75 0.56 -1.67
CA HIS A 313 25.09 1.11 -1.41
C HIS A 313 25.23 2.58 -1.89
N GLU A 314 24.77 2.84 -3.10
CA GLU A 314 24.78 4.21 -3.67
C GLU A 314 23.83 5.15 -2.92
N PHE A 315 22.66 4.66 -2.51
CA PHE A 315 21.74 5.38 -1.64
C PHE A 315 22.44 5.86 -0.35
N CYS A 316 23.17 4.96 0.33
CA CYS A 316 23.92 5.29 1.54
C CYS A 316 25.03 6.33 1.26
N ARG A 317 25.76 6.17 0.16
CA ARG A 317 26.84 7.10 -0.25
C ARG A 317 26.31 8.51 -0.46
N ARG A 318 25.17 8.67 -1.13
CA ARG A 318 24.52 9.98 -1.35
C ARG A 318 24.06 10.62 -0.04
N GLY A 319 23.49 9.84 0.87
CA GLY A 319 23.09 10.32 2.19
C GLY A 319 24.25 10.85 3.03
N GLN A 320 25.41 10.21 2.97
CA GLN A 320 26.62 10.67 3.69
C GLN A 320 27.18 11.97 3.10
N LYS A 321 27.16 12.15 1.79
CA LYS A 321 27.59 13.41 1.15
C LYS A 321 26.72 14.59 1.55
N GLN A 322 25.39 14.40 1.59
CA GLN A 322 24.47 15.45 2.02
C GLN A 322 24.66 15.86 3.49
N GLN A 323 24.96 14.91 4.37
CA GLN A 323 25.26 15.23 5.78
C GLN A 323 26.55 16.00 5.95
N LYS A 324 27.59 15.70 5.16
CA LYS A 324 28.85 16.44 5.20
C LYS A 324 28.70 17.86 4.66
N SER A 325 27.92 18.08 3.61
CA SER A 325 27.67 19.42 3.07
C SER A 325 26.80 20.30 3.99
N SER A 326 25.79 19.71 4.66
CA SER A 326 24.97 20.43 5.63
C SER A 326 25.70 20.75 6.94
N GLY A 327 26.68 19.92 7.35
CA GLY A 327 27.56 20.18 8.51
C GLY A 327 28.62 21.26 8.25
N ALA A 328 29.03 21.45 7.01
CA ALA A 328 30.01 22.47 6.64
C ALA A 328 29.43 23.90 6.62
N CYS A 329 28.10 24.05 6.48
CA CYS A 329 27.41 25.34 6.56
C CYS A 329 27.11 25.82 8.01
N ALA A 330 27.28 24.96 9.02
CA ALA A 330 27.00 25.30 10.43
C ALA A 330 28.19 25.96 11.16
N GLY A 331 29.27 26.25 10.46
CA GLY A 331 30.52 26.83 11.02
C GLY A 331 30.77 28.30 10.64
N MET A 332 29.74 29.16 10.62
CA MET A 332 30.01 30.62 10.60
C MET A 332 30.07 31.15 12.04
N PRO A 333 31.09 31.92 12.41
CA PRO A 333 31.25 32.47 13.77
C PRO A 333 30.16 33.50 14.06
N GLU A 334 29.56 33.40 15.23
CA GLU A 334 28.71 34.43 15.80
C GLU A 334 29.54 35.72 15.96
N THR A 335 29.10 36.79 15.32
CA THR A 335 29.60 38.14 15.61
C THR A 335 29.15 38.56 17.01
N PRO A 336 30.02 39.13 17.84
CA PRO A 336 29.66 39.54 19.20
C PRO A 336 28.68 40.72 19.16
N TYR A 337 27.58 40.57 19.82
CA TYR A 337 26.57 41.58 20.02
C TYR A 337 27.13 42.77 20.80
N GLY A 338 27.14 43.95 20.16
CA GLY A 338 27.46 45.24 20.77
C GLY A 338 26.34 45.72 21.70
N ALA A 339 26.80 46.21 22.80
CA ALA A 339 26.28 47.09 23.84
C ALA A 339 24.81 47.58 23.79
N LYS A 340 24.15 47.37 24.93
CA LYS A 340 22.91 48.01 25.39
C LYS A 340 23.04 49.53 25.37
N SER A 341 22.10 50.23 24.76
CA SER A 341 21.80 51.63 25.08
C SER A 341 20.46 51.70 25.82
N HIS A 342 20.55 52.07 27.09
CA HIS A 342 19.41 52.56 27.88
C HIS A 342 18.87 53.86 27.27
N ARG A 343 17.55 53.99 27.14
CA ARG A 343 16.88 55.28 27.14
C ARG A 343 15.81 55.29 28.22
N PRO A 344 15.71 56.44 28.95
CA PRO A 344 14.79 56.55 30.08
C PRO A 344 13.36 56.87 29.62
N VAL A 345 12.45 56.55 30.56
CA VAL A 345 11.05 56.90 30.61
C VAL A 345 10.88 58.43 30.66
N ASP A 346 9.93 58.92 29.88
CA ASP A 346 8.99 59.98 30.22
C ASP A 346 7.64 59.64 29.56
#